data_78236bb19e61fad65865d670cbd6427d
#
_entry.id   78236bb19e61fad65865d670cbd6427d
#
_cell.length_a   1.000
_cell.length_b   1.000
_cell.length_c   1.000
_cell.angle_alpha   90.00
_cell.angle_beta   90.00
_cell.angle_gamma   90.00
#
_symmetry.space_group_name_H-M   'P 1'
#
loop_
_entity.id
_entity.type
_entity.pdbx_description
1 polymer ?
#
loop_
_entity_poly.entity_id
_entity_poly.type
_entity_poly.pdbx_seq_one_letter_code
_entity_poly.pdbx_strand_id
1 'polypeptide(L)' 'MKNLRLKAARVGKDLSQDELAKLTGVSRQTISAIGKGDYNPTINLCINICRVLGKTLDELFWPENET' A
#
# COMPACT_ATOMS: atom_id res chain seq x y z
N MET A 1 8.78 -9.86 -0.42
CA MET A 1 9.25 -9.04 0.72
C MET A 1 8.12 -8.18 1.26
N LYS A 2 8.00 -8.10 2.57
CA LYS A 2 6.92 -7.33 3.18
C LYS A 2 7.07 -5.84 2.92
N ASN A 3 5.95 -5.17 2.70
CA ASN A 3 5.95 -3.72 2.56
C ASN A 3 5.55 -3.09 3.89
N LEU A 4 6.53 -2.90 4.74
CA LEU A 4 6.29 -2.34 6.08
C LEU A 4 5.97 -0.86 6.04
N ARG A 5 6.43 -0.16 5.00
CA ARG A 5 6.13 1.26 4.83
C ARG A 5 4.64 1.47 4.54
N LEU A 6 4.06 0.58 3.73
CA LEU A 6 2.63 0.61 3.47
C LEU A 6 1.85 0.39 4.77
N LYS A 7 2.25 -0.61 5.54
CA LYS A 7 1.60 -0.88 6.82
C LYS A 7 1.69 0.31 7.77
N ALA A 8 2.87 0.89 7.89
CA ALA A 8 3.07 2.04 8.77
C ALA A 8 2.21 3.23 8.35
N ALA A 9 2.15 3.51 7.05
CA ALA A 9 1.35 4.63 6.54
C ALA A 9 -0.14 4.39 6.79
N ARG A 10 -0.59 3.15 6.59
CA ARG A 10 -2.00 2.79 6.81
C ARG A 10 -2.37 2.95 8.29
N VAL A 11 -1.55 2.40 9.16
CA VAL A 11 -1.78 2.50 10.61
C VAL A 11 -1.72 3.96 11.06
N GLY A 12 -0.81 4.74 10.49
CA GLY A 12 -0.70 6.16 10.80
C GLY A 12 -1.94 6.94 10.42
N LYS A 13 -2.73 6.46 9.46
CA LYS A 13 -4.02 7.06 9.09
C LYS A 13 -5.19 6.39 9.82
N ASP A 14 -4.90 5.48 10.72
CA ASP A 14 -5.94 4.79 11.50
C ASP A 14 -6.89 3.98 10.62
N LEU A 15 -6.37 3.41 9.52
CA LEU A 15 -7.17 2.64 8.59
C LEU A 15 -6.89 1.15 8.72
N SER A 16 -7.96 0.35 8.75
CA SER A 16 -7.83 -1.10 8.66
C SER A 16 -7.54 -1.50 7.21
N GLN A 17 -7.14 -2.76 7.00
CA GLN A 17 -6.96 -3.29 5.65
C GLN A 17 -8.28 -3.23 4.87
N ASP A 18 -9.40 -3.52 5.51
CA ASP A 18 -10.72 -3.45 4.89
C ASP A 18 -11.04 -2.02 4.44
N GLU A 19 -10.75 -1.06 5.30
CA GLU A 19 -11.03 0.34 4.97
C GLU A 19 -10.19 0.83 3.82
N LEU A 20 -8.91 0.51 3.83
CA LEU A 20 -8.03 0.89 2.72
C LEU A 20 -8.49 0.23 1.42
N ALA A 21 -8.89 -1.05 1.49
CA ALA A 21 -9.39 -1.77 0.32
C ALA A 21 -10.63 -1.08 -0.27
N LYS A 22 -11.57 -0.70 0.58
CA LYS A 22 -12.77 0.00 0.13
C LYS A 22 -12.44 1.33 -0.53
N LEU A 23 -11.52 2.08 0.06
CA LEU A 23 -11.15 3.39 -0.46
C LEU A 23 -10.38 3.32 -1.78
N THR A 24 -9.73 2.20 -2.04
CA THR A 24 -8.96 2.01 -3.28
C THR A 24 -9.67 1.13 -4.30
N GLY A 25 -10.83 0.59 -3.95
CA GLY A 25 -11.65 -0.18 -4.88
C GLY A 25 -11.16 -1.60 -5.15
N VAL A 26 -10.45 -2.20 -4.20
CA VAL A 26 -9.97 -3.58 -4.32
C VAL A 26 -10.40 -4.39 -3.11
N SER A 27 -10.13 -5.69 -3.14
CA SER A 27 -10.49 -6.56 -2.02
C SER A 27 -9.46 -6.44 -0.90
N ARG A 28 -9.89 -6.84 0.30
CA ARG A 28 -8.98 -6.89 1.44
C ARG A 28 -7.82 -7.83 1.18
N GLN A 29 -8.09 -8.97 0.51
CA GLN A 29 -7.03 -9.91 0.18
C GLN A 29 -5.95 -9.27 -0.68
N THR A 30 -6.35 -8.40 -1.62
CA THR A 30 -5.39 -7.68 -2.44
C THR A 30 -4.49 -6.80 -1.59
N ILE A 31 -5.08 -6.02 -0.67
CA ILE A 31 -4.29 -5.17 0.22
C ILE A 31 -3.35 -6.02 1.08
N SER A 32 -3.84 -7.11 1.62
CA SER A 32 -3.03 -8.01 2.43
C SER A 32 -1.87 -8.60 1.63
N ALA A 33 -2.13 -9.03 0.39
CA ALA A 33 -1.10 -9.62 -0.47
C ALA A 33 -0.02 -8.59 -0.83
N ILE A 34 -0.41 -7.35 -1.08
CA ILE A 34 0.57 -6.28 -1.33
C ILE A 34 1.44 -6.08 -0.11
N GLY A 35 0.84 -6.05 1.06
CA GLY A 35 1.59 -5.87 2.31
C GLY A 35 2.57 -7.00 2.60
N LYS A 36 2.23 -8.22 2.18
CA LYS A 36 3.11 -9.38 2.35
C LYS A 36 4.20 -9.48 1.29
N GLY A 37 4.06 -8.71 0.21
CA GLY A 37 4.99 -8.81 -0.91
C GLY A 37 4.65 -9.92 -1.88
N ASP A 38 3.43 -10.46 -1.80
CA ASP A 38 2.98 -11.57 -2.65
C ASP A 38 2.27 -11.12 -3.91
N TYR A 39 2.06 -9.83 -4.09
CA TYR A 39 1.31 -9.30 -5.20
C TYR A 39 1.92 -7.97 -5.64
N ASN A 40 2.14 -7.84 -6.93
CA ASN A 40 2.65 -6.58 -7.50
C ASN A 40 1.48 -5.75 -8.01
N PRO A 41 1.13 -4.67 -7.33
CA PRO A 41 0.00 -3.85 -7.77
C PRO A 41 0.32 -3.11 -9.06
N THR A 42 -0.75 -2.81 -9.83
CA THR A 42 -0.59 -1.95 -10.99
C THR A 42 -0.17 -0.56 -10.54
N ILE A 43 0.38 0.22 -11.48
CA ILE A 43 0.76 1.59 -11.15
C ILE A 43 -0.46 2.41 -10.73
N ASN A 44 -1.61 2.18 -11.35
CA ASN A 44 -2.83 2.89 -10.98
C ASN A 44 -3.25 2.60 -9.54
N LEU A 45 -3.16 1.33 -9.13
CA LEU A 45 -3.49 0.96 -7.76
C LEU A 45 -2.49 1.58 -6.78
N CYS A 46 -1.20 1.57 -7.13
CA CYS A 46 -0.19 2.23 -6.30
C CYS A 46 -0.50 3.70 -6.10
N ILE A 47 -0.88 4.40 -7.17
CA ILE A 47 -1.23 5.81 -7.09
C ILE A 47 -2.43 6.02 -6.17
N ASN A 48 -3.46 5.17 -6.31
CA ASN A 48 -4.66 5.29 -5.49
C ASN A 48 -4.34 5.08 -4.01
N ILE A 49 -3.53 4.08 -3.71
CA ILE A 49 -3.11 3.82 -2.33
C ILE A 49 -2.35 5.03 -1.78
N CYS A 50 -1.42 5.55 -2.56
CA CYS A 50 -0.64 6.71 -2.14
C CYS A 50 -1.53 7.93 -1.87
N ARG A 51 -2.53 8.17 -2.71
CA ARG A 51 -3.46 9.28 -2.52
C ARG A 51 -4.23 9.14 -1.21
N VAL A 52 -4.74 7.93 -0.94
CA VAL A 52 -5.51 7.68 0.28
C VAL A 52 -4.64 7.90 1.50
N LEU A 53 -3.38 7.46 1.44
CA LEU A 53 -2.48 7.52 2.59
C LEU A 53 -1.69 8.83 2.67
N GLY A 54 -1.83 9.71 1.69
CA GLY A 54 -1.09 10.98 1.70
C GLY A 54 0.41 10.80 1.54
N LYS A 55 0.82 9.80 0.77
CA LYS A 55 2.23 9.48 0.55
C LYS A 55 2.55 9.50 -0.93
N THR A 56 3.83 9.50 -1.25
CA THR A 56 4.28 9.44 -2.63
C THR A 56 4.64 7.99 -2.99
N LEU A 57 4.78 7.72 -4.28
CA LEU A 57 5.15 6.39 -4.76
C LEU A 57 6.50 5.93 -4.20
N ASP A 58 7.46 6.83 -4.16
CA ASP A 58 8.78 6.47 -3.65
C ASP A 58 8.76 6.21 -2.14
N GLU A 59 7.84 6.83 -1.42
CA GLU A 59 7.71 6.56 0.02
C GLU A 59 7.15 5.18 0.32
N LEU A 60 6.27 4.66 -0.54
CA LEU A 60 5.58 3.40 -0.26
C LEU A 60 6.03 2.24 -1.13
N PHE A 61 6.39 2.48 -2.37
CA PHE A 61 6.59 1.39 -3.33
C PHE A 61 7.97 1.37 -3.99
N TRP A 62 8.77 2.40 -3.82
CA TRP A 62 10.09 2.41 -4.42
C TRP A 62 11.03 1.53 -3.62
N PRO A 63 11.87 0.71 -4.27
CA PRO A 63 12.84 -0.11 -3.54
C PRO A 63 13.76 0.77 -2.69
N GLU A 64 14.03 0.30 -1.49
CA GLU A 64 14.91 1.02 -0.63
C GLU A 64 16.31 0.82 -1.01
N ASN A 65 17.07 1.13 -1.17
CA ASN A 65 18.24 0.88 -1.43
C ASN A 65 18.91 0.49 -2.23
N GLU A 66 19.14 0.53 -2.64
CA GLU A 66 19.61 0.21 -3.26
C GLU A 66 20.71 0.41 -3.49
N THR A 67 21.41 0.56 -3.47
CA THR A 67 22.48 0.72 -3.83
C THR A 67 23.19 0.28 -3.70
#